data_d76cb023a56193613e002d1e3a3c8efe
#
_entry.id   d76cb023a56193613e002d1e3a3c8efe
#
_cell.length_a   1.000
_cell.length_b   1.000
_cell.length_c   1.000
_cell.angle_alpha   90.00
_cell.angle_beta   90.00
_cell.angle_gamma   90.00
#
_symmetry.space_group_name_H-M   'P 1'
#
loop_
_entity.id
_entity.type
_entity.pdbx_description
1 polymer ?
#
loop_
_entity_poly.entity_id
_entity_poly.type
_entity_poly.pdbx_seq_one_letter_code
_entity_poly.pdbx_strand_id
1 'polypeptide(L)'
;TASETMAEGDRRFIMQATRFVLEHLDEPDFNINLLCHEMAMSRTLFYSRLKSLTGKGPQEFIRIIRLQKAAELLKEGKSVTDVAAETGFVNTKYFSSLFKKQFGMQPSKYSGK
;
A
#
# COMPACT_ATOMS: atom_id res chain seq x y z
N THR A 1 -19.08 -8.06 12.35
CA THR A 1 -17.88 -7.27 12.10
C THR A 1 -18.10 -6.32 10.95
N ALA A 2 -17.25 -5.30 10.86
CA ALA A 2 -17.35 -4.32 9.77
C ALA A 2 -17.28 -4.98 8.39
N SER A 3 -16.45 -6.04 8.24
CA SER A 3 -16.33 -6.74 6.97
C SER A 3 -17.61 -7.50 6.60
N GLU A 4 -18.34 -7.94 7.58
CA GLU A 4 -19.60 -8.65 7.35
C GLU A 4 -20.72 -7.70 6.89
N THR A 5 -20.64 -6.44 7.30
CA THR A 5 -21.65 -5.45 6.94
C THR A 5 -21.31 -4.69 5.65
N MET A 6 -20.09 -4.87 5.14
CA MET A 6 -19.66 -4.19 3.93
C MET A 6 -20.35 -4.78 2.71
N ALA A 7 -20.92 -3.90 1.88
CA ALA A 7 -21.57 -4.34 0.65
C ALA A 7 -20.54 -5.01 -0.27
N GLU A 8 -20.99 -5.99 -1.03
CA GLU A 8 -20.09 -6.74 -1.91
C GLU A 8 -19.40 -5.85 -2.95
N GLY A 9 -20.13 -4.86 -3.47
CA GLY A 9 -19.56 -3.91 -4.42
C GLY A 9 -18.42 -3.11 -3.80
N ASP A 10 -18.56 -2.73 -2.52
CA ASP A 10 -17.53 -1.99 -1.81
C ASP A 10 -16.31 -2.86 -1.53
N ARG A 11 -16.55 -4.12 -1.16
CA ARG A 11 -15.45 -5.08 -0.95
C ARG A 11 -14.67 -5.29 -2.24
N ARG A 12 -15.38 -5.46 -3.35
CA ARG A 12 -14.76 -5.64 -4.66
C ARG A 12 -13.95 -4.41 -5.06
N PHE A 13 -14.46 -3.23 -4.77
CA PHE A 13 -13.75 -1.98 -5.04
C PHE A 13 -12.40 -1.95 -4.31
N ILE A 14 -12.40 -2.24 -3.01
CA ILE A 14 -11.16 -2.25 -2.21
C ILE A 14 -10.20 -3.33 -2.71
N MET A 15 -10.73 -4.52 -3.02
CA MET A 15 -9.89 -5.61 -3.51
C MET A 15 -9.24 -5.28 -4.85
N GLN A 16 -9.98 -4.68 -5.77
CA GLN A 16 -9.42 -4.29 -7.06
C GLN A 16 -8.37 -3.20 -6.91
N ALA A 17 -8.63 -2.20 -6.09
CA ALA A 17 -7.66 -1.13 -5.85
C ALA A 17 -6.37 -1.70 -5.26
N THR A 18 -6.50 -2.59 -4.27
CA THR A 18 -5.35 -3.23 -3.65
C THR A 18 -4.56 -4.05 -4.68
N ARG A 19 -5.25 -4.81 -5.52
CA ARG A 19 -4.59 -5.63 -6.53
C ARG A 19 -3.82 -4.79 -7.53
N PHE A 20 -4.40 -3.68 -8.00
CA PHE A 20 -3.69 -2.81 -8.93
C PHE A 20 -2.43 -2.21 -8.32
N VAL A 21 -2.49 -1.84 -7.04
CA VAL A 21 -1.30 -1.35 -6.35
C VAL A 21 -0.23 -2.45 -6.27
N LEU A 22 -0.63 -3.67 -5.92
CA LEU A 22 0.32 -4.78 -5.81
C LEU A 22 0.94 -5.16 -7.15
N GLU A 23 0.19 -5.03 -8.25
CA GLU A 23 0.70 -5.33 -9.58
C GLU A 23 1.76 -4.32 -10.05
N HIS A 24 1.75 -3.11 -9.49
CA HIS A 24 2.69 -2.05 -9.84
C HIS A 24 3.59 -1.68 -8.67
N LEU A 25 3.79 -2.63 -7.78
CA LEU A 25 4.44 -2.38 -6.50
C LEU A 25 5.87 -1.84 -6.64
N ASP A 26 6.62 -2.37 -7.59
CA ASP A 26 8.00 -1.97 -7.82
C ASP A 26 8.14 -0.72 -8.69
N GLU A 27 7.04 -0.12 -9.09
CA GLU A 27 7.04 1.08 -9.92
C GLU A 27 6.85 2.31 -9.04
N PRO A 28 7.92 3.06 -8.74
CA PRO A 28 7.80 4.23 -7.86
C PRO A 28 6.88 5.32 -8.43
N ASP A 29 6.74 5.34 -9.75
CA ASP A 29 5.91 6.33 -10.44
C ASP A 29 4.43 5.98 -10.46
N PHE A 30 4.06 4.79 -9.99
CA PHE A 30 2.65 4.43 -9.91
C PHE A 30 1.97 5.33 -8.88
N ASN A 31 0.94 6.04 -9.32
CA ASN A 31 0.34 7.08 -8.50
C ASN A 31 -1.18 7.02 -8.59
N ILE A 32 -1.83 7.96 -7.91
CA ILE A 32 -3.28 8.03 -7.84
C ILE A 32 -3.93 8.14 -9.21
N ASN A 33 -3.33 8.92 -10.12
CA ASN A 33 -3.91 9.09 -11.45
C ASN A 33 -3.94 7.77 -12.21
N LEU A 34 -2.87 7.00 -12.12
CA LEU A 34 -2.81 5.69 -12.77
C LEU A 34 -3.79 4.72 -12.13
N LEU A 35 -3.91 4.76 -10.81
CA LEU A 35 -4.84 3.90 -10.10
C LEU A 35 -6.29 4.22 -10.50
N CYS A 36 -6.65 5.49 -10.56
CA CYS A 36 -7.99 5.91 -10.98
C CYS A 36 -8.27 5.47 -12.41
N HIS A 37 -7.27 5.59 -13.28
CA HIS A 37 -7.40 5.14 -14.66
C HIS A 37 -7.69 3.64 -14.72
N GLU A 38 -6.93 2.85 -13.96
CA GLU A 38 -7.14 1.39 -13.91
C GLU A 38 -8.51 1.03 -13.36
N MET A 39 -9.01 1.82 -12.40
CA MET A 39 -10.32 1.59 -11.81
C MET A 39 -11.46 2.16 -12.65
N ALA A 40 -11.14 2.87 -13.74
CA ALA A 40 -12.11 3.53 -14.60
C ALA A 40 -13.01 4.51 -13.84
N MET A 41 -12.40 5.27 -12.93
CA MET A 41 -13.11 6.22 -12.07
C MET A 41 -12.45 7.58 -12.10
N SER A 42 -13.25 8.64 -11.90
CA SER A 42 -12.70 9.98 -11.73
C SER A 42 -11.97 10.05 -10.38
N ARG A 43 -11.03 10.99 -10.25
CA ARG A 43 -10.31 11.19 -9.00
C ARG A 43 -11.25 11.51 -7.86
N THR A 44 -12.22 12.38 -8.12
CA THR A 44 -13.18 12.80 -7.09
C THR A 44 -13.98 11.61 -6.56
N LEU A 45 -14.51 10.81 -7.46
CA LEU A 45 -15.32 9.66 -7.08
C LEU A 45 -14.47 8.61 -6.35
N PHE A 46 -13.28 8.31 -6.88
CA PHE A 46 -12.38 7.34 -6.26
C PHE A 46 -11.99 7.81 -4.85
N TYR A 47 -11.58 9.05 -4.72
CA TYR A 47 -11.16 9.62 -3.45
C TYR A 47 -12.27 9.55 -2.41
N SER A 48 -13.47 10.00 -2.79
CA SER A 48 -14.61 10.03 -1.89
C SER A 48 -14.98 8.62 -1.41
N ARG A 49 -15.03 7.68 -2.34
CA ARG A 49 -15.40 6.31 -2.01
C ARG A 49 -14.35 5.63 -1.13
N LEU A 50 -13.07 5.82 -1.47
CA LEU A 50 -11.98 5.25 -0.68
C LEU A 50 -11.98 5.81 0.74
N LYS A 51 -12.13 7.12 0.87
CA LYS A 51 -12.16 7.78 2.17
C LYS A 51 -13.32 7.29 3.02
N SER A 52 -14.49 7.13 2.39
CA SER A 52 -15.68 6.64 3.09
C SER A 52 -15.49 5.21 3.60
N LEU A 53 -14.84 4.35 2.81
CA LEU A 53 -14.69 2.94 3.16
C LEU A 53 -13.51 2.66 4.09
N THR A 54 -12.42 3.41 3.97
CA THR A 54 -11.18 3.11 4.70
C THR A 54 -10.79 4.19 5.70
N GLY A 55 -11.36 5.38 5.59
CA GLY A 55 -10.95 6.52 6.39
C GLY A 55 -9.64 7.14 5.94
N LYS A 56 -9.06 6.67 4.83
CA LYS A 56 -7.74 7.08 4.38
C LYS A 56 -7.80 7.62 2.96
N GLY A 57 -6.90 8.59 2.67
CA GLY A 57 -6.76 9.10 1.31
C GLY A 57 -6.00 8.13 0.42
N PRO A 58 -6.03 8.36 -0.91
CA PRO A 58 -5.38 7.44 -1.85
C PRO A 58 -3.87 7.29 -1.66
N GLN A 59 -3.17 8.37 -1.36
CA GLN A 59 -1.72 8.30 -1.15
C GLN A 59 -1.38 7.45 0.05
N GLU A 60 -2.11 7.64 1.14
CA GLU A 60 -1.91 6.85 2.34
C GLU A 60 -2.27 5.39 2.11
N PHE A 61 -3.34 5.14 1.35
CA PHE A 61 -3.77 3.80 1.00
C PHE A 61 -2.67 3.05 0.24
N ILE A 62 -2.10 3.69 -0.79
CA ILE A 62 -1.02 3.09 -1.57
C ILE A 62 0.21 2.83 -0.69
N ARG A 63 0.56 3.81 0.14
CA ARG A 63 1.73 3.68 1.02
C ARG A 63 1.58 2.53 2.00
N ILE A 64 0.40 2.37 2.58
CA ILE A 64 0.16 1.29 3.53
C ILE A 64 0.29 -0.08 2.87
N ILE A 65 -0.23 -0.23 1.64
CA ILE A 65 -0.11 -1.48 0.92
C ILE A 65 1.35 -1.80 0.64
N ARG A 66 2.14 -0.80 0.22
CA ARG A 66 3.57 -0.97 -0.02
C ARG A 66 4.30 -1.41 1.24
N LEU A 67 3.99 -0.79 2.38
CA LEU A 67 4.62 -1.13 3.65
C LEU A 67 4.21 -2.51 4.15
N GLN A 68 2.96 -2.89 3.97
CA GLN A 68 2.50 -4.23 4.37
C GLN A 68 3.21 -5.31 3.56
N LYS A 69 3.37 -5.09 2.26
CA LYS A 69 4.11 -6.03 1.43
C LYS A 69 5.57 -6.08 1.82
N ALA A 70 6.14 -4.92 2.16
CA ALA A 70 7.52 -4.85 2.64
C ALA A 70 7.71 -5.71 3.90
N ALA A 71 6.75 -5.66 4.82
CA ALA A 71 6.83 -6.48 6.03
C ALA A 71 6.86 -7.98 5.70
N GLU A 72 6.06 -8.40 4.73
CA GLU A 72 6.05 -9.80 4.29
C GLU A 72 7.40 -10.20 3.71
N LEU A 73 7.97 -9.35 2.86
CA LEU A 73 9.26 -9.63 2.22
C LEU A 73 10.39 -9.68 3.23
N LEU A 74 10.36 -8.81 4.23
CA LEU A 74 11.37 -8.83 5.30
C LEU A 74 11.31 -10.14 6.08
N LYS A 75 10.12 -10.65 6.33
CA LYS A 75 9.97 -11.93 7.02
C LYS A 75 10.52 -13.09 6.19
N GLU A 76 10.52 -12.95 4.86
CA GLU A 76 11.10 -13.95 3.97
C GLU A 76 12.63 -13.90 3.96
N GLY A 77 13.22 -12.93 4.65
CA GLY A 77 14.67 -12.85 4.76
C GLY A 77 15.35 -11.93 3.76
N LYS A 78 14.58 -11.16 3.00
CA LYS A 78 15.17 -10.23 2.04
C LYS A 78 15.79 -9.03 2.76
N SER A 79 16.81 -8.43 2.15
CA SER A 79 17.48 -7.28 2.72
C SER A 79 16.59 -6.05 2.71
N VAL A 80 16.87 -5.11 3.62
CA VAL A 80 16.10 -3.86 3.71
C VAL A 80 16.18 -3.08 2.39
N THR A 81 17.38 -3.01 1.79
CA THR A 81 17.58 -2.31 0.53
C THR A 81 16.76 -2.92 -0.60
N ASP A 82 16.81 -4.24 -0.73
CA ASP A 82 16.05 -4.95 -1.76
C ASP A 82 14.55 -4.77 -1.56
N VAL A 83 14.09 -4.86 -0.31
CA VAL A 83 12.67 -4.71 0.00
C VAL A 83 12.18 -3.31 -0.35
N ALA A 84 12.95 -2.28 -0.01
CA ALA A 84 12.58 -0.91 -0.36
C ALA A 84 12.39 -0.76 -1.87
N ALA A 85 13.35 -1.29 -2.65
CA ALA A 85 13.28 -1.21 -4.11
C ALA A 85 12.09 -1.98 -4.66
N GLU A 86 11.87 -3.20 -4.18
CA GLU A 86 10.81 -4.07 -4.69
C GLU A 86 9.41 -3.55 -4.34
N THR A 87 9.30 -2.71 -3.30
CA THR A 87 8.02 -2.14 -2.90
C THR A 87 7.85 -0.69 -3.36
N GLY A 88 8.74 -0.22 -4.24
CA GLY A 88 8.56 1.06 -4.90
C GLY A 88 9.09 2.27 -4.15
N PHE A 89 9.91 2.06 -3.14
CA PHE A 89 10.52 3.17 -2.40
C PHE A 89 11.89 3.48 -3.00
N VAL A 90 12.01 4.68 -3.55
CA VAL A 90 13.25 5.12 -4.19
C VAL A 90 14.35 5.34 -3.16
N ASN A 91 13.98 5.82 -1.98
CA ASN A 91 14.92 6.19 -0.92
C ASN A 91 14.76 5.24 0.26
N THR A 92 15.80 4.45 0.54
CA THR A 92 15.78 3.47 1.62
C THR A 92 15.62 4.12 2.99
N LYS A 93 16.22 5.30 3.18
CA LYS A 93 16.13 6.01 4.44
C LYS A 93 14.70 6.47 4.71
N TYR A 94 14.06 7.00 3.69
CA TYR A 94 12.65 7.40 3.79
C TYR A 94 11.77 6.18 4.07
N PHE A 95 12.03 5.07 3.37
CA PHE A 95 11.32 3.80 3.60
C PHE A 95 11.44 3.37 5.05
N SER A 96 12.65 3.38 5.60
CA SER A 96 12.87 2.95 6.98
C SER A 96 12.11 3.82 7.98
N SER A 97 12.06 5.12 7.72
CA SER A 97 11.33 6.05 8.56
C SER A 97 9.84 5.76 8.55
N LEU A 98 9.28 5.57 7.36
CA LEU A 98 7.86 5.24 7.22
C LEU A 98 7.52 3.89 7.83
N PHE A 99 8.40 2.91 7.65
CA PHE A 99 8.20 1.57 8.18
C PHE A 99 8.16 1.61 9.72
N LYS A 100 9.11 2.32 10.32
CA LYS A 100 9.14 2.46 11.76
C LYS A 100 7.88 3.13 12.29
N LYS A 101 7.39 4.14 11.59
CA LYS A 101 6.16 4.85 11.97
C LYS A 101 4.95 3.92 11.91
N GLN A 102 4.89 3.05 10.90
CA GLN A 102 3.77 2.16 10.68
C GLN A 102 3.78 0.96 11.64
N PHE A 103 4.94 0.36 11.86
CA PHE A 103 5.06 -0.90 12.60
C PHE A 103 5.73 -0.79 13.97
N GLY A 104 6.21 0.40 14.35
CA GLY A 104 6.80 0.61 15.65
C GLY A 104 8.24 0.15 15.79
N MET A 105 8.84 -0.39 14.73
CA MET A 105 10.25 -0.81 14.76
C MET A 105 10.87 -0.67 13.39
N GLN A 106 12.19 -0.60 13.36
CA GLN A 106 12.91 -0.45 12.10
C GLN A 106 12.86 -1.74 11.28
N PRO A 107 12.93 -1.60 9.94
CA PRO A 107 12.86 -2.78 9.07
C PRO A 107 13.92 -3.83 9.36
N SER A 108 15.15 -3.39 9.71
CA SER A 108 16.23 -4.31 10.02
C SER A 108 15.94 -5.17 11.24
N LYS A 109 15.19 -4.65 12.19
CA LYS A 109 14.80 -5.40 13.37
C LYS A 109 13.56 -6.26 13.14
N TYR A 110 12.72 -5.83 12.23
CA TYR A 110 11.48 -6.54 11.92
C TYR A 110 11.74 -7.90 11.27
N SER A 111 12.82 -8.00 10.49
CA SER A 111 13.14 -9.24 9.79
C SER A 111 13.56 -10.37 10.74
N GLY A 112 13.85 -10.08 12.00
CA GLY A 112 14.28 -11.08 12.95
C GLY A 112 15.70 -11.54 12.76
N LYS A 113 16.51 -10.79 12.03
CA LYS A 113 17.90 -11.12 11.78
C LYS A 113 18.83 -10.09 12.36
#